data_c468882d123e7d4f3fa5fd1e5c94b259
#
_entry.id   c468882d123e7d4f3fa5fd1e5c94b259
#
_cell.length_a   1.000
_cell.length_b   1.000
_cell.length_c   1.000
_cell.angle_alpha   90.00
_cell.angle_beta   90.00
_cell.angle_gamma   90.00
#
_symmetry.space_group_name_H-M   'P 1'
#
loop_
_entity.id
_entity.type
_entity.pdbx_description
1 polymer ?
#
loop_
_entity_poly.entity_id
_entity_poly.type
_entity_poly.pdbx_seq_one_letter_code
_entity_poly.pdbx_strand_id
1 'polypeptide(L)'
;AAGTSIAQASRDEIDEDYHKRPDVCTPPEQEVTCTAEDFLKTLLLHQGDCSFCTKLIKKSLFEGHRFPEGKLNEDFRLLVELLCEGERVRILPEQLYHVFYRIGSNTRRKDKNDFSRVFEDIVENADYMEQLTRERYPELREYAVRFALVQRLDYLLHIPVGRMVDTDVFYKSVKQYLRGHFSDTRKNPLLDKKSRTYLTLLTIAPKTVRRVHGWTMKLRGVG
;
A
#
# COMPACT_ATOMS: atom_id res chain seq x y z
N ALA A 1 -15.87 -22.21 14.03
CA ALA A 1 -15.46 -20.83 14.03
C ALA A 1 -16.65 -19.89 13.75
N ALA A 2 -17.50 -19.69 14.77
CA ALA A 2 -18.61 -18.74 14.66
C ALA A 2 -18.05 -17.31 14.56
N GLY A 3 -18.51 -16.52 13.59
CA GLY A 3 -18.20 -15.10 13.47
C GLY A 3 -17.00 -14.72 12.62
N THR A 4 -16.23 -15.65 12.03
CA THR A 4 -15.13 -15.31 11.12
C THR A 4 -15.63 -15.22 9.69
N SER A 5 -15.44 -14.07 9.04
CA SER A 5 -15.86 -13.84 7.67
C SER A 5 -14.72 -14.00 6.65
N ILE A 6 -13.48 -13.79 7.11
CA ILE A 6 -12.24 -13.87 6.31
C ILE A 6 -11.24 -14.71 7.11
N ALA A 7 -10.66 -15.74 6.48
CA ALA A 7 -9.50 -16.47 6.98
C ALA A 7 -8.31 -16.21 6.06
N GLN A 8 -7.17 -15.86 6.62
CA GLN A 8 -5.93 -15.57 5.90
C GLN A 8 -4.85 -16.54 6.32
N ALA A 9 -4.18 -17.18 5.37
CA ALA A 9 -2.89 -17.82 5.57
C ALA A 9 -1.77 -16.84 5.22
N SER A 10 -0.54 -17.17 5.64
CA SER A 10 0.62 -16.42 5.21
C SER A 10 1.15 -16.90 3.86
N ARG A 11 2.01 -16.11 3.24
CA ARG A 11 2.67 -16.44 1.99
C ARG A 11 4.18 -16.34 2.14
N ASP A 12 4.89 -17.06 1.30
CA ASP A 12 6.30 -16.83 1.03
C ASP A 12 6.50 -16.43 -0.44
N GLU A 13 7.67 -15.92 -0.75
CA GLU A 13 8.10 -15.66 -2.13
C GLU A 13 9.31 -16.54 -2.47
N ILE A 14 9.26 -17.16 -3.63
CA ILE A 14 10.35 -17.96 -4.21
C ILE A 14 10.77 -17.35 -5.55
N ASP A 15 12.07 -17.35 -5.85
CA ASP A 15 12.59 -16.87 -7.13
C ASP A 15 12.59 -17.95 -8.23
N GLU A 16 13.16 -17.62 -9.39
CA GLU A 16 13.24 -18.55 -10.53
C GLU A 16 14.11 -19.76 -10.26
N ASP A 17 15.01 -19.69 -9.28
CA ASP A 17 15.91 -20.77 -8.82
C ASP A 17 15.35 -21.51 -7.59
N TYR A 18 14.08 -21.26 -7.22
CA TYR A 18 13.40 -21.84 -6.06
C TYR A 18 14.00 -21.45 -4.70
N HIS A 19 14.81 -20.38 -4.63
CA HIS A 19 15.28 -19.86 -3.36
C HIS A 19 14.22 -18.99 -2.70
N LYS A 20 14.04 -19.18 -1.37
CA LYS A 20 13.13 -18.34 -0.59
C LYS A 20 13.66 -16.92 -0.51
N ARG A 21 12.79 -15.95 -0.80
CA ARG A 21 13.04 -14.52 -0.63
C ARG A 21 12.60 -14.04 0.76
N PRO A 22 13.03 -12.86 1.20
CA PRO A 22 12.53 -12.27 2.44
C PRO A 22 11.01 -12.15 2.44
N ASP A 23 10.38 -12.46 3.56
CA ASP A 23 8.92 -12.36 3.71
C ASP A 23 8.45 -10.91 3.53
N VAL A 24 7.39 -10.72 2.74
CA VAL A 24 6.76 -9.41 2.53
C VAL A 24 5.93 -9.00 3.75
N CYS A 25 5.25 -9.98 4.36
CA CYS A 25 4.52 -9.81 5.61
C CYS A 25 4.99 -10.89 6.57
N THR A 26 5.37 -10.51 7.78
CA THR A 26 5.80 -11.47 8.81
C THR A 26 4.59 -12.28 9.28
N PRO A 27 4.62 -13.63 9.18
CA PRO A 27 3.57 -14.47 9.76
C PRO A 27 3.47 -14.27 11.27
N PRO A 28 2.29 -14.34 11.86
CA PRO A 28 2.17 -14.37 13.31
C PRO A 28 2.76 -15.68 13.88
N GLU A 29 3.28 -15.64 15.10
CA GLU A 29 3.84 -16.84 15.77
C GLU A 29 2.77 -17.90 16.08
N GLN A 30 1.54 -17.45 16.27
CA GLN A 30 0.38 -18.30 16.53
C GLN A 30 -0.86 -17.71 15.83
N GLU A 31 -1.91 -18.51 15.75
CA GLU A 31 -3.19 -18.05 15.20
C GLU A 31 -3.71 -16.81 15.93
N VAL A 32 -4.10 -15.79 15.14
CA VAL A 32 -4.67 -14.54 15.63
C VAL A 32 -6.06 -14.35 15.04
N THR A 33 -7.00 -13.93 15.87
CA THR A 33 -8.30 -13.44 15.39
C THR A 33 -8.49 -12.01 15.84
N CYS A 34 -8.69 -11.11 14.88
CA CYS A 34 -8.87 -9.68 15.13
C CYS A 34 -10.20 -9.18 14.53
N THR A 35 -10.62 -7.98 14.91
CA THR A 35 -11.73 -7.28 14.28
C THR A 35 -11.35 -6.82 12.88
N ALA A 36 -12.33 -6.52 12.03
CA ALA A 36 -12.09 -5.91 10.73
C ALA A 36 -11.36 -4.56 10.87
N GLU A 37 -11.70 -3.78 11.87
CA GLU A 37 -11.05 -2.50 12.17
C GLU A 37 -9.57 -2.67 12.54
N ASP A 38 -9.23 -3.64 13.40
CA ASP A 38 -7.83 -3.90 13.73
C ASP A 38 -7.04 -4.39 12.52
N PHE A 39 -7.68 -5.17 11.65
CA PHE A 39 -7.04 -5.57 10.40
C PHE A 39 -6.83 -4.38 9.45
N LEU A 40 -7.79 -3.44 9.34
CA LEU A 40 -7.61 -2.19 8.60
C LEU A 40 -6.42 -1.37 9.13
N LYS A 41 -6.22 -1.30 10.45
CA LYS A 41 -5.02 -0.66 11.03
C LYS A 41 -3.73 -1.27 10.51
N THR A 42 -3.66 -2.60 10.43
CA THR A 42 -2.45 -3.27 9.90
C THR A 42 -2.20 -2.93 8.43
N LEU A 43 -3.26 -2.85 7.60
CA LEU A 43 -3.15 -2.44 6.20
C LEU A 43 -2.64 -1.00 6.08
N LEU A 44 -3.19 -0.07 6.87
CA LEU A 44 -2.78 1.34 6.88
C LEU A 44 -1.34 1.54 7.38
N LEU A 45 -0.82 0.61 8.17
CA LEU A 45 0.59 0.58 8.61
C LEU A 45 1.53 -0.13 7.63
N HIS A 46 1.04 -0.72 6.54
CA HIS A 46 1.78 -1.62 5.63
C HIS A 46 2.33 -2.88 6.35
N GLN A 47 1.59 -3.39 7.31
CA GLN A 47 1.93 -4.60 8.07
C GLN A 47 1.01 -5.76 7.73
N GLY A 48 -0.21 -5.47 7.23
CA GLY A 48 -1.18 -6.46 6.79
C GLY A 48 -0.98 -6.87 5.33
N ASP A 49 -1.42 -8.09 5.00
CA ASP A 49 -1.44 -8.59 3.63
C ASP A 49 -2.79 -8.28 2.96
N CYS A 50 -2.78 -7.52 1.87
CA CYS A 50 -3.97 -7.22 1.08
C CYS A 50 -4.26 -8.23 -0.04
N SER A 51 -3.38 -9.22 -0.27
CA SER A 51 -3.52 -10.18 -1.37
C SER A 51 -4.73 -11.10 -1.17
N PHE A 52 -5.52 -11.30 -2.21
CA PHE A 52 -6.65 -12.25 -2.19
C PHE A 52 -6.20 -13.71 -2.23
N CYS A 53 -5.06 -14.00 -2.86
CA CYS A 53 -4.54 -15.35 -3.00
C CYS A 53 -4.22 -16.05 -1.66
N THR A 54 -4.05 -15.28 -0.59
CA THR A 54 -3.80 -15.81 0.77
C THR A 54 -5.07 -15.99 1.59
N LYS A 55 -6.25 -15.69 1.03
CA LYS A 55 -7.50 -15.58 1.81
C LYS A 55 -8.59 -16.55 1.35
N LEU A 56 -9.32 -17.04 2.33
CA LEU A 56 -10.64 -17.64 2.16
C LEU A 56 -11.69 -16.66 2.70
N ILE A 57 -12.61 -16.25 1.85
CA ILE A 57 -13.59 -15.22 2.15
C ILE A 57 -14.99 -15.80 1.96
N LYS A 58 -15.90 -15.53 2.88
CA LYS A 58 -17.29 -15.93 2.73
C LYS A 58 -17.87 -15.36 1.45
N LYS A 59 -18.49 -16.21 0.63
CA LYS A 59 -19.08 -15.82 -0.66
C LYS A 59 -20.10 -14.68 -0.52
N SER A 60 -20.88 -14.66 0.55
CA SER A 60 -21.89 -13.62 0.82
C SER A 60 -21.29 -12.21 0.93
N LEU A 61 -20.03 -12.06 1.34
CA LEU A 61 -19.37 -10.76 1.38
C LEU A 61 -19.15 -10.14 -0.02
N PHE A 62 -19.16 -10.95 -1.08
CA PHE A 62 -19.01 -10.46 -2.46
C PHE A 62 -20.33 -9.94 -3.06
N GLU A 63 -21.46 -10.02 -2.33
CA GLU A 63 -22.73 -9.50 -2.84
C GLU A 63 -22.65 -7.98 -2.98
N GLY A 64 -22.76 -7.48 -4.22
CA GLY A 64 -22.63 -6.06 -4.52
C GLY A 64 -21.20 -5.54 -4.71
N HIS A 65 -20.18 -6.35 -4.37
CA HIS A 65 -18.78 -5.95 -4.50
C HIS A 65 -18.09 -6.61 -5.69
N ARG A 66 -17.21 -5.89 -6.36
CA ARG A 66 -16.43 -6.36 -7.52
C ARG A 66 -15.03 -5.73 -7.49
N PHE A 67 -14.08 -6.43 -8.09
CA PHE A 67 -12.78 -5.82 -8.35
C PHE A 67 -12.93 -4.59 -9.25
N PRO A 68 -12.31 -3.45 -8.90
CA PRO A 68 -12.36 -2.26 -9.72
C PRO A 68 -11.65 -2.50 -11.07
N GLU A 69 -12.40 -2.34 -12.18
CA GLU A 69 -11.88 -2.60 -13.52
C GLU A 69 -10.76 -1.63 -13.91
N GLY A 70 -9.73 -2.15 -14.55
CA GLY A 70 -8.62 -1.37 -15.08
C GLY A 70 -7.73 -0.72 -14.03
N LYS A 71 -7.83 -1.10 -12.75
CA LYS A 71 -6.95 -0.66 -11.68
C LYS A 71 -5.88 -1.69 -11.36
N LEU A 72 -4.72 -1.21 -10.95
CA LEU A 72 -3.68 -2.01 -10.31
C LEU A 72 -3.79 -1.79 -8.79
N ASN A 73 -3.42 -2.79 -7.98
CA ASN A 73 -3.69 -2.78 -6.53
C ASN A 73 -5.20 -2.80 -6.18
N GLU A 74 -5.97 -3.45 -7.05
CA GLU A 74 -7.42 -3.69 -6.94
C GLU A 74 -7.76 -4.55 -5.73
N ASP A 75 -6.87 -5.46 -5.35
CA ASP A 75 -6.94 -6.31 -4.15
C ASP A 75 -7.15 -5.47 -2.88
N PHE A 76 -6.35 -4.42 -2.71
CA PHE A 76 -6.47 -3.53 -1.56
C PHE A 76 -7.85 -2.90 -1.48
N ARG A 77 -8.34 -2.35 -2.59
CA ARG A 77 -9.62 -1.66 -2.64
C ARG A 77 -10.78 -2.58 -2.28
N LEU A 78 -10.87 -3.72 -2.95
CA LEU A 78 -11.94 -4.68 -2.71
C LEU A 78 -11.85 -5.25 -1.28
N LEU A 79 -10.65 -5.58 -0.79
CA LEU A 79 -10.50 -6.11 0.56
C LEU A 79 -11.02 -5.12 1.61
N VAL A 80 -10.73 -3.82 1.47
CA VAL A 80 -11.24 -2.79 2.37
C VAL A 80 -12.77 -2.75 2.35
N GLU A 81 -13.39 -2.83 1.18
CA GLU A 81 -14.86 -2.86 1.04
C GLU A 81 -15.46 -4.08 1.76
N LEU A 82 -14.86 -5.27 1.57
CA LEU A 82 -15.31 -6.51 2.24
C LEU A 82 -15.09 -6.47 3.76
N LEU A 83 -14.03 -5.81 4.25
CA LEU A 83 -13.79 -5.62 5.67
C LEU A 83 -14.86 -4.72 6.31
N CYS A 84 -15.41 -3.75 5.56
CA CYS A 84 -16.49 -2.91 6.04
C CYS A 84 -17.80 -3.66 6.29
N GLU A 85 -17.98 -4.81 5.63
CA GLU A 85 -19.14 -5.70 5.80
C GLU A 85 -18.82 -6.92 6.68
N GLY A 86 -17.54 -7.16 6.94
CA GLY A 86 -17.03 -8.30 7.71
C GLY A 86 -16.92 -8.01 9.20
N GLU A 87 -17.04 -9.05 10.03
CA GLU A 87 -16.92 -8.90 11.47
C GLU A 87 -15.50 -9.15 11.96
N ARG A 88 -14.89 -10.26 11.53
CA ARG A 88 -13.59 -10.74 12.03
C ARG A 88 -12.73 -11.35 10.94
N VAL A 89 -11.41 -11.17 11.10
CA VAL A 89 -10.37 -11.80 10.31
C VAL A 89 -9.59 -12.77 11.18
N ARG A 90 -9.44 -14.01 10.71
CA ARG A 90 -8.60 -15.03 11.33
C ARG A 90 -7.31 -15.16 10.51
N ILE A 91 -6.17 -15.04 11.16
CA ILE A 91 -4.86 -15.10 10.54
C ILE A 91 -4.12 -16.32 11.05
N LEU A 92 -3.72 -17.20 10.14
CA LEU A 92 -2.99 -18.42 10.42
C LEU A 92 -1.47 -18.18 10.31
N PRO A 93 -0.65 -18.84 11.14
CA PRO A 93 0.81 -18.73 11.06
C PRO A 93 1.40 -19.44 9.83
N GLU A 94 0.70 -20.43 9.28
CA GLU A 94 1.20 -21.25 8.20
C GLU A 94 1.33 -20.47 6.89
N GLN A 95 2.47 -20.63 6.20
CA GLN A 95 2.71 -20.11 4.85
C GLN A 95 2.20 -21.15 3.85
N LEU A 96 0.93 -21.01 3.43
CA LEU A 96 0.24 -21.95 2.54
C LEU A 96 0.19 -21.51 1.08
N TYR A 97 0.68 -20.31 0.78
CA TYR A 97 0.70 -19.79 -0.58
C TYR A 97 2.12 -19.38 -0.99
N HIS A 98 2.62 -19.98 -2.09
CA HIS A 98 3.93 -19.71 -2.63
C HIS A 98 3.84 -18.75 -3.82
N VAL A 99 4.31 -17.52 -3.64
CA VAL A 99 4.38 -16.53 -4.72
C VAL A 99 5.64 -16.75 -5.53
N PHE A 100 5.49 -17.11 -6.79
CA PHE A 100 6.61 -17.26 -7.70
C PHE A 100 7.08 -15.91 -8.23
N TYR A 101 8.28 -15.51 -7.85
CA TYR A 101 8.88 -14.26 -8.30
C TYR A 101 9.44 -14.43 -9.71
N ARG A 102 8.82 -13.82 -10.70
CA ARG A 102 9.30 -13.81 -12.08
C ARG A 102 9.36 -12.40 -12.65
N ILE A 103 10.38 -12.16 -13.47
CA ILE A 103 10.51 -10.90 -14.23
C ILE A 103 9.39 -10.83 -15.27
N GLY A 104 8.75 -9.64 -15.37
CA GLY A 104 7.68 -9.39 -16.35
C GLY A 104 6.27 -9.76 -15.91
N SER A 105 6.04 -10.00 -14.61
CA SER A 105 4.68 -10.00 -14.06
C SER A 105 4.04 -8.60 -14.13
N ASN A 106 2.71 -8.51 -14.06
CA ASN A 106 1.97 -7.24 -14.19
C ASN A 106 2.43 -6.14 -13.24
N THR A 107 2.90 -6.51 -12.05
CA THR A 107 3.43 -5.59 -11.03
C THR A 107 4.94 -5.33 -11.17
N ARG A 108 5.64 -6.07 -12.04
CA ARG A 108 7.10 -6.00 -12.23
C ARG A 108 7.43 -5.75 -13.69
N ARG A 109 7.94 -4.58 -13.98
CA ARG A 109 8.13 -4.08 -15.34
C ARG A 109 9.21 -4.78 -16.12
N LYS A 110 8.97 -4.88 -17.44
CA LYS A 110 9.99 -5.22 -18.43
C LYS A 110 10.91 -4.03 -18.75
N ASP A 111 10.40 -2.79 -18.72
CA ASP A 111 11.15 -1.58 -19.00
C ASP A 111 11.29 -0.74 -17.73
N LYS A 112 12.55 -0.51 -17.31
CA LYS A 112 12.89 0.33 -16.15
C LYS A 112 12.51 1.81 -16.33
N ASN A 113 12.28 2.25 -17.54
CA ASN A 113 11.94 3.65 -17.87
C ASN A 113 10.44 3.93 -17.87
N ASP A 114 9.60 2.87 -17.86
CA ASP A 114 8.16 3.04 -17.87
C ASP A 114 7.61 3.26 -16.45
N PHE A 115 6.88 4.37 -16.22
CA PHE A 115 6.27 4.70 -14.93
C PHE A 115 4.97 3.90 -14.73
N SER A 116 4.88 3.03 -13.71
CA SER A 116 3.71 2.21 -13.47
C SER A 116 2.52 3.02 -12.98
N ARG A 117 1.39 2.80 -13.58
CA ARG A 117 0.12 3.33 -13.12
C ARG A 117 -0.21 2.89 -11.68
N VAL A 118 0.38 1.80 -11.19
CA VAL A 118 0.18 1.36 -9.81
C VAL A 118 0.45 2.47 -8.79
N PHE A 119 1.42 3.36 -9.07
CA PHE A 119 1.73 4.48 -8.18
C PHE A 119 0.64 5.55 -8.13
N GLU A 120 -0.16 5.68 -9.17
CA GLU A 120 -1.35 6.54 -9.18
C GLU A 120 -2.50 5.83 -8.46
N ASP A 121 -2.74 4.56 -8.74
CA ASP A 121 -3.81 3.76 -8.14
C ASP A 121 -3.65 3.58 -6.61
N ILE A 122 -2.42 3.43 -6.09
CA ILE A 122 -2.20 3.39 -4.62
C ILE A 122 -2.49 4.73 -3.93
N VAL A 123 -2.26 5.86 -4.62
CA VAL A 123 -2.64 7.18 -4.09
C VAL A 123 -4.17 7.34 -4.08
N GLU A 124 -4.86 6.90 -5.14
CA GLU A 124 -6.33 6.91 -5.17
C GLU A 124 -6.94 6.02 -4.08
N ASN A 125 -6.35 4.85 -3.83
CA ASN A 125 -6.75 3.99 -2.72
C ASN A 125 -6.55 4.67 -1.35
N ALA A 126 -5.49 5.47 -1.21
CA ALA A 126 -5.25 6.23 0.01
C ALA A 126 -6.27 7.36 0.20
N ASP A 127 -6.67 8.05 -0.86
CA ASP A 127 -7.74 9.05 -0.82
C ASP A 127 -9.08 8.43 -0.40
N TYR A 128 -9.36 7.24 -0.94
CA TYR A 128 -10.53 6.47 -0.51
C TYR A 128 -10.47 6.12 0.99
N MET A 129 -9.32 5.70 1.49
CA MET A 129 -9.16 5.39 2.91
C MET A 129 -9.36 6.62 3.80
N GLU A 130 -8.88 7.79 3.40
CA GLU A 130 -9.13 9.02 4.16
C GLU A 130 -10.62 9.39 4.18
N GLN A 131 -11.33 9.21 3.06
CA GLN A 131 -12.77 9.41 3.02
C GLN A 131 -13.48 8.39 3.91
N LEU A 132 -13.21 7.11 3.76
CA LEU A 132 -13.82 6.02 4.53
C LEU A 132 -13.62 6.22 6.04
N THR A 133 -12.41 6.55 6.47
CA THR A 133 -12.12 6.76 7.89
C THR A 133 -12.83 7.99 8.43
N ARG A 134 -13.00 9.05 7.64
CA ARG A 134 -13.78 10.22 8.04
C ARG A 134 -15.26 9.89 8.28
N GLU A 135 -15.81 8.99 7.47
CA GLU A 135 -17.23 8.66 7.49
C GLU A 135 -17.57 7.54 8.48
N ARG A 136 -16.72 6.52 8.61
CA ARG A 136 -17.04 5.29 9.33
C ARG A 136 -16.09 4.92 10.47
N TYR A 137 -14.81 5.38 10.44
CA TYR A 137 -13.76 4.99 11.38
C TYR A 137 -12.91 6.18 11.81
N PRO A 138 -13.49 7.21 12.47
CA PRO A 138 -12.77 8.44 12.81
C PRO A 138 -11.53 8.21 13.69
N GLU A 139 -11.51 7.14 14.48
CA GLU A 139 -10.37 6.70 15.29
C GLU A 139 -9.18 6.22 14.45
N LEU A 140 -9.39 5.84 13.19
CA LEU A 140 -8.34 5.46 12.24
C LEU A 140 -7.77 6.65 11.44
N ARG A 141 -8.20 7.87 11.69
CA ARG A 141 -7.81 9.05 10.91
C ARG A 141 -6.30 9.24 10.83
N GLU A 142 -5.57 9.13 11.95
CA GLU A 142 -4.11 9.29 11.96
C GLU A 142 -3.40 8.23 11.13
N TYR A 143 -3.92 7.00 11.14
CA TYR A 143 -3.44 5.89 10.32
C TYR A 143 -3.69 6.16 8.83
N ALA A 144 -4.87 6.63 8.47
CA ALA A 144 -5.22 6.96 7.08
C ALA A 144 -4.36 8.10 6.53
N VAL A 145 -4.15 9.17 7.29
CA VAL A 145 -3.25 10.29 6.93
C VAL A 145 -1.81 9.80 6.77
N ARG A 146 -1.32 8.97 7.70
CA ARG A 146 0.01 8.33 7.57
C ARG A 146 0.10 7.51 6.29
N PHE A 147 -0.90 6.69 6.00
CA PHE A 147 -0.97 5.86 4.80
C PHE A 147 -0.95 6.73 3.55
N ALA A 148 -1.78 7.76 3.48
CA ALA A 148 -1.86 8.68 2.36
C ALA A 148 -0.54 9.43 2.10
N LEU A 149 0.17 9.83 3.15
CA LEU A 149 1.50 10.44 3.04
C LEU A 149 2.54 9.45 2.49
N VAL A 150 2.52 8.19 2.93
CA VAL A 150 3.48 7.17 2.48
C VAL A 150 3.21 6.75 1.03
N GLN A 151 1.94 6.60 0.62
CA GLN A 151 1.62 6.29 -0.78
C GLN A 151 2.06 7.43 -1.74
N ARG A 152 1.94 8.69 -1.30
CA ARG A 152 2.44 9.83 -2.07
C ARG A 152 3.96 9.94 -2.07
N LEU A 153 4.61 9.50 -0.99
CA LEU A 153 6.07 9.35 -0.96
C LEU A 153 6.52 8.34 -2.03
N ASP A 154 5.88 7.17 -2.09
CA ASP A 154 6.17 6.15 -3.09
C ASP A 154 5.98 6.67 -4.52
N TYR A 155 4.85 7.32 -4.80
CA TYR A 155 4.60 7.97 -6.08
C TYR A 155 5.74 8.95 -6.46
N LEU A 156 6.12 9.85 -5.53
CA LEU A 156 7.14 10.88 -5.80
C LEU A 156 8.55 10.33 -5.94
N LEU A 157 8.86 9.20 -5.32
CA LEU A 157 10.15 8.53 -5.47
C LEU A 157 10.26 7.72 -6.78
N HIS A 158 9.14 7.48 -7.48
CA HIS A 158 9.13 6.69 -8.71
C HIS A 158 8.77 7.51 -9.96
N ILE A 159 8.01 8.61 -9.84
CA ILE A 159 7.63 9.44 -10.99
C ILE A 159 8.86 9.92 -11.78
N PRO A 160 8.85 9.87 -13.13
CA PRO A 160 9.89 10.47 -13.95
C PRO A 160 9.98 11.98 -13.72
N VAL A 161 11.20 12.52 -13.59
CA VAL A 161 11.41 13.96 -13.34
C VAL A 161 10.75 14.84 -14.41
N GLY A 162 10.67 14.35 -15.66
CA GLY A 162 9.99 15.05 -16.75
C GLY A 162 8.48 15.25 -16.53
N ARG A 163 7.83 14.33 -15.82
CA ARG A 163 6.40 14.42 -15.45
C ARG A 163 6.13 15.32 -14.23
N MET A 164 7.15 15.71 -13.49
CA MET A 164 7.01 16.57 -12.30
C MET A 164 6.79 18.05 -12.70
N VAL A 165 5.73 18.31 -13.43
CA VAL A 165 5.34 19.65 -13.94
C VAL A 165 3.90 19.98 -13.54
N ASP A 166 3.57 21.26 -13.39
CA ASP A 166 2.24 21.69 -12.93
C ASP A 166 1.12 21.45 -13.96
N THR A 167 1.48 21.08 -15.18
CA THR A 167 0.56 20.62 -16.22
C THR A 167 0.17 19.14 -16.07
N ASP A 168 0.96 18.34 -15.37
CA ASP A 168 0.56 16.98 -14.95
C ASP A 168 -0.41 17.12 -13.76
N VAL A 169 -1.69 16.85 -14.03
CA VAL A 169 -2.78 17.05 -13.07
C VAL A 169 -2.61 16.19 -11.82
N PHE A 170 -2.15 14.94 -12.01
CA PHE A 170 -1.96 14.03 -10.89
C PHE A 170 -0.79 14.46 -10.00
N TYR A 171 0.36 14.76 -10.58
CA TYR A 171 1.49 15.29 -9.84
C TYR A 171 1.14 16.59 -9.09
N LYS A 172 0.37 17.49 -9.72
CA LYS A 172 -0.11 18.72 -9.09
C LYS A 172 -0.96 18.44 -7.86
N SER A 173 -1.90 17.47 -7.93
CA SER A 173 -2.73 17.09 -6.79
C SER A 173 -1.90 16.53 -5.63
N VAL A 174 -0.93 15.65 -5.92
CA VAL A 174 0.01 15.11 -4.92
C VAL A 174 0.80 16.23 -4.24
N LYS A 175 1.32 17.19 -5.02
CA LYS A 175 2.05 18.35 -4.48
C LYS A 175 1.18 19.24 -3.59
N GLN A 176 -0.07 19.47 -3.99
CA GLN A 176 -1.04 20.24 -3.19
C GLN A 176 -1.37 19.52 -1.88
N TYR A 177 -1.59 18.22 -1.92
CA TYR A 177 -1.85 17.41 -0.74
C TYR A 177 -0.70 17.52 0.28
N LEU A 178 0.56 17.34 -0.15
CA LEU A 178 1.72 17.46 0.75
C LEU A 178 1.84 18.84 1.39
N ARG A 179 1.53 19.91 0.66
CA ARG A 179 1.52 21.26 1.20
C ARG A 179 0.43 21.44 2.25
N GLY A 180 -0.78 20.96 1.99
CA GLY A 180 -1.91 21.01 2.93
C GLY A 180 -1.67 20.20 4.20
N HIS A 181 -0.95 19.06 4.07
CA HIS A 181 -0.65 18.14 5.18
C HIS A 181 0.79 18.27 5.72
N PHE A 182 1.41 19.45 5.55
CA PHE A 182 2.78 19.67 6.03
C PHE A 182 2.88 19.55 7.56
N SER A 183 1.87 20.02 8.29
CA SER A 183 1.78 19.85 9.74
C SER A 183 1.67 18.37 10.12
N ASP A 184 0.85 17.60 9.43
CA ASP A 184 0.68 16.16 9.66
C ASP A 184 1.98 15.41 9.37
N THR A 185 2.67 15.75 8.28
CA THR A 185 4.00 15.19 7.96
C THR A 185 4.97 15.37 9.14
N ARG A 186 4.95 16.50 9.83
CA ARG A 186 5.85 16.78 10.95
C ARG A 186 5.43 16.12 12.26
N LYS A 187 4.12 16.04 12.52
CA LYS A 187 3.56 15.71 13.83
C LYS A 187 3.02 14.29 13.95
N ASN A 188 2.62 13.65 12.84
CA ASN A 188 2.03 12.31 12.90
C ASN A 188 3.01 11.31 13.54
N PRO A 189 2.66 10.71 14.70
CA PRO A 189 3.57 9.84 15.46
C PRO A 189 3.86 8.51 14.75
N LEU A 190 3.01 8.12 13.80
CA LEU A 190 3.11 6.86 13.05
C LEU A 190 4.08 6.93 11.86
N LEU A 191 4.56 8.12 11.49
CA LEU A 191 5.58 8.29 10.47
C LEU A 191 6.98 8.07 11.06
N ASP A 192 7.75 7.16 10.44
CA ASP A 192 9.16 6.98 10.75
C ASP A 192 10.00 8.21 10.34
N LYS A 193 11.18 8.34 10.95
CA LYS A 193 12.07 9.49 10.73
C LYS A 193 12.51 9.65 9.27
N LYS A 194 12.73 8.54 8.56
CA LYS A 194 13.18 8.56 7.17
C LYS A 194 12.06 9.07 6.26
N SER A 195 10.87 8.50 6.36
CA SER A 195 9.69 8.93 5.59
C SER A 195 9.36 10.39 5.85
N ARG A 196 9.38 10.82 7.12
CA ARG A 196 9.17 12.22 7.52
C ARG A 196 10.17 13.17 6.88
N THR A 197 11.45 12.81 6.87
CA THR A 197 12.52 13.61 6.25
C THR A 197 12.30 13.71 4.74
N TYR A 198 12.07 12.59 4.04
CA TYR A 198 11.81 12.60 2.61
C TYR A 198 10.58 13.42 2.23
N LEU A 199 9.46 13.25 2.92
CA LEU A 199 8.23 14.00 2.68
C LEU A 199 8.43 15.50 2.89
N THR A 200 9.15 15.89 3.94
CA THR A 200 9.48 17.30 4.20
C THR A 200 10.31 17.88 3.06
N LEU A 201 11.36 17.20 2.65
CA LEU A 201 12.23 17.65 1.55
C LEU A 201 11.51 17.67 0.21
N LEU A 202 10.66 16.65 -0.09
CA LEU A 202 9.84 16.58 -1.29
C LEU A 202 8.77 17.67 -1.36
N THR A 203 8.27 18.14 -0.23
CA THR A 203 7.34 19.28 -0.18
C THR A 203 8.03 20.59 -0.58
N ILE A 204 9.31 20.76 -0.24
CA ILE A 204 10.09 21.96 -0.49
C ILE A 204 10.74 21.94 -1.89
N ALA A 205 11.44 20.87 -2.22
CA ALA A 205 12.27 20.75 -3.42
C ALA A 205 12.09 19.39 -4.15
N PRO A 206 10.87 19.07 -4.64
CA PRO A 206 10.53 17.72 -5.11
C PRO A 206 11.44 17.22 -6.25
N LYS A 207 11.72 18.05 -7.25
CA LYS A 207 12.57 17.65 -8.39
C LYS A 207 14.01 17.35 -7.98
N THR A 208 14.57 18.17 -7.09
CA THR A 208 15.93 17.98 -6.57
C THR A 208 16.05 16.68 -5.80
N VAL A 209 15.13 16.47 -4.88
CA VAL A 209 15.10 15.24 -4.06
C VAL A 209 14.93 14.00 -4.94
N ARG A 210 14.02 14.02 -5.92
CA ARG A 210 13.82 12.92 -6.86
C ARG A 210 15.06 12.60 -7.69
N ARG A 211 15.80 13.62 -8.15
CA ARG A 211 17.07 13.45 -8.88
C ARG A 211 18.14 12.81 -8.00
N VAL A 212 18.34 13.35 -6.79
CA VAL A 212 19.32 12.81 -5.84
C VAL A 212 18.96 11.36 -5.48
N HIS A 213 17.70 11.07 -5.19
CA HIS A 213 17.23 9.70 -4.95
C HIS A 213 17.54 8.78 -6.11
N GLY A 214 17.20 9.17 -7.35
CA GLY A 214 17.50 8.37 -8.54
C GLY A 214 18.98 8.12 -8.74
N TRP A 215 19.83 9.09 -8.45
CA TRP A 215 21.30 8.94 -8.51
C TRP A 215 21.81 7.97 -7.44
N THR A 216 21.33 8.07 -6.19
CA THR A 216 21.73 7.16 -5.11
C THR A 216 21.29 5.72 -5.37
N MET A 217 20.12 5.50 -5.99
CA MET A 217 19.65 4.16 -6.38
C MET A 217 20.54 3.54 -7.46
N LYS A 218 20.94 4.33 -8.47
CA LYS A 218 21.91 3.87 -9.51
C LYS A 218 23.24 3.45 -8.90
N LEU A 219 23.78 4.24 -7.96
CA LEU A 219 25.05 3.90 -7.29
C LEU A 219 24.98 2.60 -6.47
N ARG A 220 23.78 2.24 -5.98
CA ARG A 220 23.56 0.99 -5.22
C ARG A 220 23.22 -0.20 -6.10
N GLY A 221 23.22 -0.06 -7.42
CA GLY A 221 22.86 -1.14 -8.35
C GLY A 221 21.38 -1.56 -8.32
N VAL A 222 20.50 -0.75 -7.73
CA VAL A 222 19.05 -1.00 -7.55
C VAL A 222 18.25 -0.17 -8.56
N GLY A 223 18.83 0.20 -9.69
CA GLY A 223 18.20 1.03 -10.71
C GLY A 223 17.81 0.25 -11.97
#